data_a937e89ff4e82660a0a6dc91eb1bae1f
#
_entry.id   a937e89ff4e82660a0a6dc91eb1bae1f
#
_cell.length_a   1.000
_cell.length_b   1.000
_cell.length_c   1.000
_cell.angle_alpha   90.00
_cell.angle_beta   90.00
_cell.angle_gamma   90.00
#
_symmetry.space_group_name_H-M   'P 1'
#
loop_
_entity.id
_entity.type
_entity.pdbx_description
1 polymer ?
#
loop_
_entity_poly.entity_id
_entity_poly.type
_entity_poly.pdbx_seq_one_letter_code
_entity_poly.pdbx_strand_id
1 'polypeptide(L)'
;GHTPAGPKIPLVDPVFLETKPWRNSYSDMVGAKEDMSDYDCYACHEKAKPPPIRFDANHRIIIPKEHANIEMSHGSHDRNNLCYNCHHEANLLTLQVRDGRELKFDNSTPLCGSCHGPTYRDWEAGAHGRTSGHWDAKRGAISRLACVNCHNPHAPHIPTRPPAPGPHSLREAVA
;
A
#
# COMPACT_ATOMS: atom_id res chain seq x y z
N GLY A 1 -48.38 -14.53 20.42
CA GLY A 1 -47.16 -15.09 20.95
C GLY A 1 -46.05 -14.02 20.92
N HIS A 2 -45.55 -13.64 22.10
CA HIS A 2 -44.36 -12.76 22.18
C HIS A 2 -43.15 -13.62 21.90
N THR A 3 -42.46 -13.34 20.80
CA THR A 3 -41.12 -13.87 20.59
C THR A 3 -40.19 -13.20 21.63
N PRO A 4 -39.51 -13.96 22.49
CA PRO A 4 -38.57 -13.34 23.42
C PRO A 4 -37.52 -12.59 22.64
N ALA A 5 -37.22 -11.36 23.08
CA ALA A 5 -36.13 -10.58 22.50
C ALA A 5 -34.85 -11.40 22.64
N GLY A 6 -34.17 -11.66 21.52
CA GLY A 6 -32.90 -12.35 21.54
C GLY A 6 -31.85 -11.55 22.35
N PRO A 7 -30.77 -12.19 22.75
CA PRO A 7 -29.69 -11.50 23.49
C PRO A 7 -29.23 -10.30 22.70
N LYS A 8 -29.06 -9.17 23.39
CA LYS A 8 -28.47 -7.96 22.77
C LYS A 8 -27.04 -8.29 22.32
N ILE A 9 -26.86 -8.37 21.03
CA ILE A 9 -25.49 -8.50 20.46
C ILE A 9 -24.75 -7.21 20.77
N PRO A 10 -23.59 -7.26 21.41
CA PRO A 10 -22.80 -6.05 21.67
C PRO A 10 -22.46 -5.37 20.35
N LEU A 11 -22.65 -4.06 20.28
CA LEU A 11 -22.24 -3.29 19.12
C LEU A 11 -20.71 -3.36 19.02
N VAL A 12 -20.22 -3.47 17.80
CA VAL A 12 -18.78 -3.38 17.53
C VAL A 12 -18.32 -1.97 17.91
N ASP A 13 -17.20 -1.87 18.65
CA ASP A 13 -16.61 -0.59 18.98
C ASP A 13 -16.38 0.22 17.69
N PRO A 14 -16.83 1.49 17.63
CA PRO A 14 -16.68 2.34 16.46
C PRO A 14 -15.25 2.39 15.91
N VAL A 15 -14.23 2.25 16.75
CA VAL A 15 -12.82 2.21 16.33
C VAL A 15 -12.55 1.09 15.32
N PHE A 16 -13.27 -0.03 15.39
CA PHE A 16 -13.13 -1.13 14.44
C PHE A 16 -13.94 -0.94 13.16
N LEU A 17 -14.83 0.04 13.13
CA LEU A 17 -15.60 0.41 11.93
C LEU A 17 -14.82 1.42 11.06
N GLU A 18 -13.84 2.10 11.63
CA GLU A 18 -13.01 3.04 10.89
C GLU A 18 -12.02 2.30 9.99
N THR A 19 -12.13 2.56 8.70
CA THR A 19 -11.23 2.01 7.69
C THR A 19 -10.03 2.93 7.51
N LYS A 20 -9.18 3.03 8.53
CA LYS A 20 -7.95 3.80 8.40
C LYS A 20 -6.92 3.01 7.60
N PRO A 21 -6.29 3.61 6.59
CA PRO A 21 -5.14 3.02 5.94
C PRO A 21 -3.98 2.94 6.95
N TRP A 22 -3.07 1.99 6.75
CA TRP A 22 -1.85 1.91 7.57
C TRP A 22 -0.85 2.98 7.17
N ARG A 23 -0.98 3.47 5.95
CA ARG A 23 -0.14 4.51 5.36
C ARG A 23 -1.03 5.44 4.55
N ASN A 24 -0.71 6.73 4.54
CA ASN A 24 -1.31 7.66 3.62
C ASN A 24 -0.73 7.45 2.22
N SER A 25 -1.60 7.37 1.22
CA SER A 25 -1.20 7.45 -0.18
C SER A 25 -0.87 8.91 -0.54
N TYR A 26 -0.26 9.13 -1.71
CA TYR A 26 -0.04 10.47 -2.24
C TYR A 26 -1.36 11.27 -2.29
N SER A 27 -2.44 10.66 -2.76
CA SER A 27 -3.76 11.30 -2.80
C SER A 27 -4.31 11.67 -1.42
N ASP A 28 -4.07 10.81 -0.41
CA ASP A 28 -4.51 11.08 0.95
C ASP A 28 -3.76 12.29 1.53
N MET A 29 -2.45 12.37 1.33
CA MET A 29 -1.61 13.48 1.78
C MET A 29 -2.01 14.80 1.11
N VAL A 30 -2.22 14.79 -0.21
CA VAL A 30 -2.70 15.96 -0.96
C VAL A 30 -4.08 16.39 -0.46
N GLY A 31 -4.99 15.44 -0.26
CA GLY A 31 -6.34 15.71 0.26
C GLY A 31 -6.34 16.30 1.68
N ALA A 32 -5.42 15.84 2.51
CA ALA A 32 -5.22 16.33 3.88
C ALA A 32 -4.41 17.63 3.94
N LYS A 33 -3.89 18.12 2.80
CA LYS A 33 -3.01 19.30 2.71
C LYS A 33 -1.74 19.15 3.56
N GLU A 34 -1.19 17.94 3.61
CA GLU A 34 0.10 17.68 4.25
C GLU A 34 1.24 18.38 3.52
N ASP A 35 2.39 18.52 4.18
CA ASP A 35 3.60 19.02 3.53
C ASP A 35 4.06 18.04 2.43
N MET A 36 4.12 18.53 1.20
CA MET A 36 4.49 17.77 0.01
C MET A 36 5.89 18.13 -0.49
N SER A 37 6.72 18.79 0.32
CA SER A 37 8.08 19.22 -0.06
C SER A 37 8.96 18.06 -0.49
N ASP A 38 8.81 16.87 0.12
CA ASP A 38 9.54 15.66 -0.24
C ASP A 38 9.20 15.15 -1.66
N TYR A 39 8.11 15.63 -2.25
CA TYR A 39 7.69 15.30 -3.61
C TYR A 39 8.07 16.37 -4.64
N ASP A 40 8.72 17.45 -4.23
CA ASP A 40 9.30 18.45 -5.14
C ASP A 40 10.69 18.02 -5.59
N CYS A 41 10.72 16.96 -6.41
CA CYS A 41 11.97 16.35 -6.88
C CYS A 41 12.92 17.37 -7.54
N TYR A 42 12.36 18.34 -8.25
CA TYR A 42 13.14 19.33 -9.00
C TYR A 42 13.62 20.51 -8.16
N ALA A 43 13.30 20.54 -6.86
CA ALA A 43 14.00 21.43 -5.92
C ALA A 43 15.49 21.07 -5.79
N CYS A 44 15.84 19.78 -6.00
CA CYS A 44 17.21 19.28 -5.90
C CYS A 44 17.74 18.66 -7.19
N HIS A 45 16.88 18.13 -8.06
CA HIS A 45 17.28 17.45 -9.29
C HIS A 45 17.08 18.31 -10.53
N GLU A 46 17.95 18.17 -11.52
CA GLU A 46 17.78 18.80 -12.83
C GLU A 46 16.80 18.02 -13.70
N LYS A 47 15.93 18.72 -14.43
CA LYS A 47 15.01 18.09 -15.39
C LYS A 47 15.79 17.41 -16.50
N ALA A 48 15.26 16.25 -16.94
CA ALA A 48 15.86 15.42 -18.01
C ALA A 48 17.30 14.94 -17.74
N LYS A 49 17.75 15.03 -16.49
CA LYS A 49 19.07 14.53 -16.07
C LYS A 49 18.89 13.57 -14.89
N PRO A 50 18.72 12.28 -15.18
CA PRO A 50 18.47 11.30 -14.15
C PRO A 50 19.63 11.24 -13.15
N PRO A 51 19.36 11.25 -11.83
CA PRO A 51 20.40 11.06 -10.84
C PRO A 51 21.01 9.65 -10.96
N PRO A 52 22.33 9.51 -10.88
CA PRO A 52 22.97 8.21 -11.01
C PRO A 52 22.71 7.35 -9.80
N ILE A 53 22.34 6.09 -10.04
CA ILE A 53 22.27 5.07 -9.00
C ILE A 53 23.70 4.59 -8.68
N ARG A 54 24.06 4.55 -7.40
CA ARG A 54 25.34 4.04 -6.91
C ARG A 54 25.18 2.71 -6.20
N PHE A 55 26.21 1.89 -6.26
CA PHE A 55 26.23 0.56 -5.65
C PHE A 55 27.45 0.40 -4.74
N ASP A 56 27.31 -0.38 -3.70
CA ASP A 56 28.41 -0.82 -2.84
C ASP A 56 29.21 -1.97 -3.49
N ALA A 57 30.26 -2.43 -2.80
CA ALA A 57 31.10 -3.54 -3.26
C ALA A 57 30.35 -4.88 -3.40
N ASN A 58 29.15 -5.01 -2.79
CA ASN A 58 28.29 -6.18 -2.87
C ASN A 58 27.15 -6.01 -3.89
N HIS A 59 27.24 -4.99 -4.75
CA HIS A 59 26.21 -4.60 -5.74
C HIS A 59 24.85 -4.22 -5.14
N ARG A 60 24.82 -3.80 -3.87
CA ARG A 60 23.62 -3.27 -3.23
C ARG A 60 23.53 -1.77 -3.48
N ILE A 61 22.30 -1.30 -3.69
CA ILE A 61 22.05 0.13 -3.88
C ILE A 61 22.49 0.93 -2.64
N ILE A 62 23.19 2.03 -2.89
CA ILE A 62 23.53 3.00 -1.85
C ILE A 62 22.45 4.07 -1.85
N ILE A 63 21.70 4.15 -0.75
CA ILE A 63 20.70 5.20 -0.55
C ILE A 63 21.45 6.52 -0.24
N PRO A 64 21.22 7.60 -1.03
CA PRO A 64 21.79 8.90 -0.74
C PRO A 64 21.31 9.43 0.62
N LYS A 65 22.14 10.22 1.28
CA LYS A 65 21.81 10.78 2.60
C LYS A 65 20.58 11.69 2.57
N GLU A 66 20.30 12.32 1.44
CA GLU A 66 19.12 13.15 1.21
C GLU A 66 17.82 12.34 1.15
N HIS A 67 17.93 11.02 0.97
CA HIS A 67 16.85 10.04 0.95
C HIS A 67 16.98 9.00 2.08
N ALA A 68 17.65 9.34 3.19
CA ALA A 68 17.94 8.41 4.29
C ALA A 68 16.69 7.86 5.00
N ASN A 69 15.52 8.47 4.77
CA ASN A 69 14.21 7.98 5.22
C ASN A 69 13.69 6.78 4.40
N ILE A 70 14.34 6.43 3.28
CA ILE A 70 13.96 5.31 2.44
C ILE A 70 14.68 4.04 2.91
N GLU A 71 13.91 3.06 3.36
CA GLU A 71 14.38 1.69 3.53
C GLU A 71 14.07 0.91 2.26
N MET A 72 15.11 0.49 1.53
CA MET A 72 14.94 -0.26 0.29
C MET A 72 15.05 -1.76 0.56
N SER A 73 13.92 -2.47 0.53
CA SER A 73 13.81 -3.91 0.72
C SER A 73 12.66 -4.49 -0.09
N HIS A 74 12.73 -4.37 -1.42
CA HIS A 74 11.68 -4.85 -2.33
C HIS A 74 12.01 -6.27 -2.83
N GLY A 75 11.93 -7.24 -1.93
CA GLY A 75 12.20 -8.66 -2.19
C GLY A 75 13.67 -9.04 -2.03
N SER A 76 13.95 -10.33 -2.27
CA SER A 76 15.23 -10.96 -1.94
C SER A 76 16.36 -10.73 -2.95
N HIS A 77 16.07 -10.14 -4.11
CA HIS A 77 17.06 -9.89 -5.15
C HIS A 77 17.38 -8.41 -5.28
N ASP A 78 18.66 -8.05 -5.26
CA ASP A 78 19.12 -6.66 -5.34
C ASP A 78 18.61 -5.94 -6.61
N ARG A 79 18.43 -6.65 -7.72
CA ARG A 79 17.82 -6.10 -8.95
C ARG A 79 16.41 -5.56 -8.77
N ASN A 80 15.69 -5.97 -7.72
CA ASN A 80 14.35 -5.46 -7.43
C ASN A 80 14.42 -4.14 -6.66
N ASN A 81 15.58 -3.80 -6.12
CA ASN A 81 15.82 -2.63 -5.26
C ASN A 81 16.40 -1.45 -6.06
N LEU A 82 15.99 -1.27 -7.31
CA LEU A 82 16.45 -0.17 -8.15
C LEU A 82 15.36 0.90 -8.27
N CYS A 83 15.75 2.17 -8.08
CA CYS A 83 14.81 3.30 -8.13
C CYS A 83 14.01 3.34 -9.43
N TYR A 84 14.70 3.13 -10.56
CA TYR A 84 14.09 3.21 -11.90
C TYR A 84 13.31 1.95 -12.33
N ASN A 85 13.15 0.97 -11.44
CA ASN A 85 12.15 -0.07 -11.64
C ASN A 85 10.72 0.48 -11.50
N CYS A 86 10.57 1.61 -10.80
CA CYS A 86 9.29 2.22 -10.47
C CYS A 86 9.22 3.71 -10.84
N HIS A 87 10.28 4.48 -10.54
CA HIS A 87 10.35 5.90 -10.85
C HIS A 87 10.75 6.10 -12.30
N HIS A 88 10.15 7.10 -12.94
CA HIS A 88 10.47 7.43 -14.33
C HIS A 88 11.79 8.19 -14.39
N GLU A 89 12.78 7.61 -15.09
CA GLU A 89 14.14 8.13 -15.17
C GLU A 89 14.20 9.55 -15.75
N ALA A 90 13.42 9.84 -16.78
CA ALA A 90 13.41 11.15 -17.44
C ALA A 90 12.40 12.14 -16.81
N ASN A 91 11.48 11.68 -15.96
CA ASN A 91 10.47 12.51 -15.30
C ASN A 91 10.23 12.05 -13.86
N LEU A 92 11.00 12.59 -12.93
CA LEU A 92 10.97 12.20 -11.52
C LEU A 92 9.63 12.45 -10.82
N LEU A 93 8.73 13.25 -11.40
CA LEU A 93 7.38 13.49 -10.88
C LEU A 93 6.38 12.38 -11.24
N THR A 94 6.84 11.33 -11.92
CA THR A 94 6.00 10.23 -12.36
C THR A 94 6.64 8.87 -12.06
N LEU A 95 5.81 7.84 -12.13
CA LEU A 95 6.21 6.45 -12.10
C LEU A 95 6.16 5.89 -13.52
N GLN A 96 6.87 4.80 -13.78
CA GLN A 96 6.87 4.14 -15.08
C GLN A 96 6.57 2.66 -14.92
N VAL A 97 5.52 2.18 -15.61
CA VAL A 97 5.22 0.75 -15.73
C VAL A 97 6.17 0.06 -16.71
N ARG A 98 6.29 -1.24 -16.61
CA ARG A 98 7.19 -2.04 -17.47
C ARG A 98 6.94 -1.91 -18.96
N ASP A 99 5.75 -1.52 -19.38
CA ASP A 99 5.40 -1.27 -20.79
C ASP A 99 5.75 0.16 -21.24
N GLY A 100 6.36 0.96 -20.39
CA GLY A 100 6.79 2.33 -20.67
C GLY A 100 5.76 3.42 -20.40
N ARG A 101 4.53 3.08 -20.01
CA ARG A 101 3.52 4.09 -19.66
C ARG A 101 3.90 4.82 -18.38
N GLU A 102 3.73 6.13 -18.39
CA GLU A 102 3.84 6.96 -17.21
C GLU A 102 2.57 6.92 -16.36
N LEU A 103 2.76 6.91 -15.06
CA LEU A 103 1.69 7.03 -14.07
C LEU A 103 2.02 8.17 -13.11
N LYS A 104 1.00 8.88 -12.66
CA LYS A 104 1.13 9.82 -11.55
C LYS A 104 1.18 9.06 -10.22
N PHE A 105 1.74 9.69 -9.18
CA PHE A 105 1.79 9.10 -7.83
C PHE A 105 0.41 8.79 -7.25
N ASP A 106 -0.61 9.57 -7.62
CA ASP A 106 -2.00 9.34 -7.20
C ASP A 106 -2.64 8.10 -7.83
N ASN A 107 -2.04 7.54 -8.87
CA ASN A 107 -2.48 6.33 -9.56
C ASN A 107 -1.38 5.28 -9.63
N SER A 108 -0.76 4.94 -8.50
CA SER A 108 0.38 4.02 -8.44
C SER A 108 0.01 2.52 -8.51
N THR A 109 -1.24 2.15 -8.24
CA THR A 109 -1.67 0.74 -8.17
C THR A 109 -1.39 -0.08 -9.43
N PRO A 110 -1.59 0.43 -10.67
CA PRO A 110 -1.24 -0.30 -11.88
C PRO A 110 0.26 -0.61 -12.03
N LEU A 111 1.14 0.21 -11.44
CA LEU A 111 2.57 -0.09 -11.40
C LEU A 111 2.83 -1.39 -10.63
N CYS A 112 2.24 -1.55 -9.45
CA CYS A 112 2.34 -2.78 -8.67
C CYS A 112 1.84 -3.99 -9.48
N GLY A 113 0.72 -3.82 -10.17
CA GLY A 113 0.11 -4.83 -11.05
C GLY A 113 0.99 -5.27 -12.21
N SER A 114 1.90 -4.42 -12.69
CA SER A 114 2.81 -4.75 -13.79
C SER A 114 3.80 -5.88 -13.45
N CYS A 115 4.06 -6.11 -12.17
CA CYS A 115 4.90 -7.20 -11.66
C CYS A 115 4.09 -8.20 -10.82
N HIS A 116 3.11 -7.72 -10.03
CA HIS A 116 2.28 -8.50 -9.12
C HIS A 116 0.91 -8.82 -9.73
N GLY A 117 0.88 -9.31 -10.98
CA GLY A 117 -0.33 -9.52 -11.76
C GLY A 117 -1.43 -10.37 -11.07
N PRO A 118 -1.12 -11.54 -10.47
CA PRO A 118 -2.12 -12.31 -9.73
C PRO A 118 -2.76 -11.52 -8.58
N THR A 119 -1.94 -10.91 -7.73
CA THR A 119 -2.41 -10.10 -6.59
C THR A 119 -3.19 -8.86 -7.05
N TYR A 120 -2.81 -8.27 -8.18
CA TYR A 120 -3.54 -7.15 -8.77
C TYR A 120 -4.95 -7.56 -9.23
N ARG A 121 -5.10 -8.72 -9.88
CA ARG A 121 -6.42 -9.26 -10.24
C ARG A 121 -7.28 -9.53 -9.01
N ASP A 122 -6.68 -10.07 -7.96
CA ASP A 122 -7.38 -10.29 -6.69
C ASP A 122 -7.82 -8.96 -6.06
N TRP A 123 -7.00 -7.92 -6.18
CA TRP A 123 -7.35 -6.58 -5.73
C TRP A 123 -8.50 -5.99 -6.57
N GLU A 124 -8.47 -6.13 -7.88
CA GLU A 124 -9.57 -5.69 -8.77
C GLU A 124 -10.88 -6.43 -8.44
N ALA A 125 -10.80 -7.71 -8.13
CA ALA A 125 -11.94 -8.54 -7.73
C ALA A 125 -12.42 -8.27 -6.28
N GLY A 126 -11.65 -7.53 -5.47
CA GLY A 126 -11.96 -7.28 -4.06
C GLY A 126 -11.58 -8.41 -3.11
N ALA A 127 -10.84 -9.43 -3.58
CA ALA A 127 -10.33 -10.54 -2.77
C ALA A 127 -9.05 -10.17 -2.02
N HIS A 128 -8.28 -9.21 -2.52
CA HIS A 128 -7.10 -8.65 -1.87
C HIS A 128 -7.29 -7.16 -1.57
N GLY A 129 -6.74 -6.72 -0.44
CA GLY A 129 -6.90 -5.35 0.02
C GLY A 129 -8.25 -5.11 0.69
N ARG A 130 -8.45 -3.89 1.16
CA ARG A 130 -9.68 -3.53 1.89
C ARG A 130 -10.60 -2.71 1.00
N THR A 131 -11.83 -3.18 0.92
CA THR A 131 -12.93 -2.47 0.27
C THR A 131 -13.88 -1.95 1.35
N SER A 132 -14.32 -0.72 1.21
CA SER A 132 -15.30 -0.05 2.08
C SER A 132 -16.49 0.43 1.26
N GLY A 133 -17.57 0.77 1.94
CA GLY A 133 -18.78 1.27 1.31
C GLY A 133 -19.89 0.22 1.23
N HIS A 134 -20.79 0.38 0.29
CA HIS A 134 -21.94 -0.49 0.17
C HIS A 134 -21.58 -1.76 -0.60
N TRP A 135 -22.07 -2.91 -0.15
CA TRP A 135 -21.84 -4.21 -0.81
C TRP A 135 -22.45 -4.28 -2.23
N ASP A 136 -23.51 -3.49 -2.48
CA ASP A 136 -24.15 -3.36 -3.80
C ASP A 136 -23.80 -1.97 -4.37
N ALA A 137 -23.00 -1.94 -5.42
CA ALA A 137 -22.56 -0.70 -6.10
C ALA A 137 -23.72 0.14 -6.66
N LYS A 138 -24.90 -0.45 -6.86
CA LYS A 138 -26.09 0.28 -7.30
C LYS A 138 -26.76 1.07 -6.18
N ARG A 139 -26.47 0.74 -4.94
CA ARG A 139 -27.08 1.33 -3.74
C ARG A 139 -26.20 2.28 -2.97
N GLY A 140 -24.92 2.30 -3.26
CA GLY A 140 -23.98 3.20 -2.61
C GLY A 140 -22.57 3.11 -3.20
N ALA A 141 -21.74 4.10 -2.89
CA ALA A 141 -20.37 4.14 -3.34
C ALA A 141 -19.53 3.01 -2.70
N ILE A 142 -18.63 2.47 -3.49
CA ILE A 142 -17.59 1.53 -3.05
C ILE A 142 -16.25 2.25 -3.15
N SER A 143 -15.44 2.18 -2.12
CA SER A 143 -14.05 2.63 -2.14
C SER A 143 -13.12 1.48 -1.86
N ARG A 144 -11.97 1.48 -2.50
CA ARG A 144 -10.93 0.47 -2.33
C ARG A 144 -9.60 1.14 -2.04
N LEU A 145 -8.92 0.69 -0.99
CA LEU A 145 -7.60 1.18 -0.65
C LEU A 145 -6.60 0.78 -1.74
N ALA A 146 -5.71 1.71 -2.09
CA ALA A 146 -4.59 1.43 -2.97
C ALA A 146 -3.55 0.53 -2.29
N CYS A 147 -2.70 -0.12 -3.06
CA CYS A 147 -1.63 -0.98 -2.53
C CYS A 147 -0.76 -0.24 -1.50
N VAL A 148 -0.41 1.01 -1.79
CA VAL A 148 0.43 1.88 -0.94
C VAL A 148 -0.23 2.29 0.38
N ASN A 149 -1.54 2.12 0.53
CA ASN A 149 -2.22 2.37 1.79
C ASN A 149 -1.91 1.30 2.86
N CYS A 150 -1.37 0.16 2.45
CA CYS A 150 -0.97 -0.93 3.35
C CYS A 150 0.51 -1.29 3.18
N HIS A 151 1.02 -1.29 1.95
CA HIS A 151 2.39 -1.67 1.63
C HIS A 151 3.28 -0.44 1.46
N ASN A 152 4.44 -0.41 2.13
CA ASN A 152 5.47 0.56 1.80
C ASN A 152 6.06 0.18 0.42
N PRO A 153 6.00 1.05 -0.61
CA PRO A 153 6.50 0.69 -1.93
C PRO A 153 7.99 0.34 -1.96
N HIS A 154 8.78 0.86 -1.03
CA HIS A 154 10.21 0.59 -0.94
C HIS A 154 10.53 -0.68 -0.11
N ALA A 155 9.67 -1.03 0.85
CA ALA A 155 9.77 -2.23 1.69
C ALA A 155 8.36 -2.84 1.88
N PRO A 156 7.80 -3.48 0.84
CA PRO A 156 6.38 -3.85 0.83
C PRO A 156 6.01 -5.04 1.69
N HIS A 157 6.98 -5.73 2.28
CA HIS A 157 6.72 -6.90 3.12
C HIS A 157 5.93 -6.51 4.37
N ILE A 158 4.80 -7.19 4.57
CA ILE A 158 4.01 -7.08 5.80
C ILE A 158 4.36 -8.28 6.68
N PRO A 159 4.83 -8.08 7.92
CA PRO A 159 5.13 -9.18 8.82
C PRO A 159 3.91 -10.07 9.03
N THR A 160 4.15 -11.39 9.03
CA THR A 160 3.10 -12.35 9.36
C THR A 160 2.63 -12.14 10.79
N ARG A 161 1.31 -12.13 11.00
CA ARG A 161 0.73 -12.13 12.33
C ARG A 161 0.58 -13.57 12.81
N PRO A 162 0.76 -13.86 14.11
CA PRO A 162 0.41 -15.16 14.63
C PRO A 162 -1.09 -15.41 14.36
N PRO A 163 -1.48 -16.65 14.06
CA PRO A 163 -2.87 -16.99 13.86
C PRO A 163 -3.67 -16.64 15.12
N ALA A 164 -4.90 -16.19 14.93
CA ALA A 164 -5.81 -16.01 16.06
C ALA A 164 -5.95 -17.34 16.82
N PRO A 165 -6.12 -17.32 18.15
CA PRO A 165 -6.48 -18.51 18.89
C PRO A 165 -7.70 -19.17 18.27
N GLY A 166 -7.72 -20.52 18.24
CA GLY A 166 -8.90 -21.25 17.82
C GLY A 166 -10.12 -20.86 18.66
N PRO A 167 -11.34 -21.09 18.15
CA PRO A 167 -12.53 -20.80 18.90
C PRO A 167 -12.50 -21.59 20.21
N HIS A 168 -12.81 -20.91 21.31
CA HIS A 168 -12.98 -21.58 22.59
C HIS A 168 -14.09 -22.60 22.46
N SER A 169 -13.88 -23.83 22.92
CA SER A 169 -14.96 -24.80 22.98
C SER A 169 -16.05 -24.27 23.92
N LEU A 170 -17.30 -24.34 23.50
CA LEU A 170 -18.45 -24.00 24.36
C LEU A 170 -18.64 -24.99 25.51
N ARG A 171 -17.87 -26.07 25.54
CA ARG A 171 -17.81 -27.00 26.65
C ARG A 171 -16.77 -26.52 27.65
N GLU A 172 -17.22 -25.92 28.73
CA GLU A 172 -16.38 -25.87 29.92
C GLU A 172 -15.99 -27.31 30.26
N ALA A 173 -14.71 -27.55 30.42
CA ALA A 173 -14.25 -28.81 30.98
C ALA A 173 -14.89 -28.90 32.39
N VAL A 174 -15.86 -29.78 32.53
CA VAL A 174 -16.40 -30.13 33.86
C VAL A 174 -15.22 -30.78 34.59
N ALA A 175 -14.70 -30.06 35.60
CA ALA A 175 -13.68 -30.55 36.51
C ALA A 175 -14.28 -31.65 37.42
#